data_30c689e5bd72ed0c5a8a9df8ba437523
#
_entry.id   30c689e5bd72ed0c5a8a9df8ba437523
#
_cell.length_a   1.000
_cell.length_b   1.000
_cell.length_c   1.000
_cell.angle_alpha   90.00
_cell.angle_beta   90.00
_cell.angle_gamma   90.00
#
_symmetry.space_group_name_H-M   'P 1'
#
loop_
_entity.id
_entity.type
_entity.pdbx_description
1 polymer ?
#
loop_
_entity_poly.entity_id
_entity_poly.type
_entity_poly.pdbx_seq_one_letter_code
_entity_poly.pdbx_strand_id
1 'polypeptide(L)'
;MLLLVLSTQHFFDRQIQENERNYLQVAMKTVRNDMENRMDEMRKAGLLFAGDSDINKAMYDDRNRLAMALNNLKRNFNYLDYVVIVDRENRILASSSPYLLYPDGSAVKILAASSMLFGKTHVSEEVVGLEELFTKDSFEYDNFSIKILNQFPGAQEYLHKALMGIVVVPIRDKSADNDVIGAIVLCDVLNNDNYFAERYSRNMDNSFLAFSIDGIRIASNIQTDTKSNFVGSRAPHETGKYLEDDKQYFGKVDVDDEIHVFLDQKIFNSADEPIAVVGIGIPEEKFSGIVSNNYKYVLGLFFL
;
A
#
# COMPACT_ATOMS: atom_id res chain seq x y z
N MET A 1 42.30 -6.61 -29.73
CA MET A 1 42.10 -5.50 -28.78
C MET A 1 40.68 -4.96 -28.78
N LEU A 2 40.10 -4.53 -29.91
CA LEU A 2 38.73 -3.97 -29.96
C LEU A 2 37.65 -4.95 -29.46
N LEU A 3 37.70 -6.21 -29.86
CA LEU A 3 36.79 -7.26 -29.41
C LEU A 3 36.84 -7.54 -27.90
N LEU A 4 38.02 -7.43 -27.30
CA LEU A 4 38.24 -7.62 -25.88
C LEU A 4 37.67 -6.43 -25.08
N VAL A 5 37.83 -5.21 -25.57
CA VAL A 5 37.24 -4.01 -24.96
C VAL A 5 35.69 -4.07 -25.01
N LEU A 6 35.12 -4.43 -26.16
CA LEU A 6 33.66 -4.58 -26.34
C LEU A 6 33.06 -5.71 -25.46
N SER A 7 33.76 -6.85 -25.36
CA SER A 7 33.31 -7.96 -24.51
C SER A 7 33.37 -7.60 -23.03
N THR A 8 34.41 -6.85 -22.62
CA THR A 8 34.57 -6.39 -21.24
C THR A 8 33.51 -5.34 -20.89
N GLN A 9 33.22 -4.41 -21.78
CA GLN A 9 32.17 -3.42 -21.61
C GLN A 9 30.79 -4.10 -21.48
N HIS A 10 30.47 -5.02 -22.38
CA HIS A 10 29.20 -5.77 -22.30
C HIS A 10 29.06 -6.60 -21.01
N PHE A 11 30.17 -7.18 -20.53
CA PHE A 11 30.19 -7.89 -19.24
C PHE A 11 29.89 -6.95 -18.07
N PHE A 12 30.51 -5.75 -18.04
CA PHE A 12 30.24 -4.79 -16.99
C PHE A 12 28.82 -4.24 -17.02
N ASP A 13 28.30 -3.88 -18.20
CA ASP A 13 26.92 -3.41 -18.34
C ASP A 13 25.90 -4.45 -17.82
N ARG A 14 26.15 -5.72 -18.11
CA ARG A 14 25.33 -6.81 -17.60
C ARG A 14 25.42 -6.96 -16.08
N GLN A 15 26.62 -6.85 -15.52
CA GLN A 15 26.84 -6.88 -14.06
C GLN A 15 26.15 -5.71 -13.35
N ILE A 16 26.15 -4.51 -13.96
CA ILE A 16 25.45 -3.35 -13.42
C ILE A 16 23.96 -3.64 -13.38
N GLN A 17 23.37 -4.07 -14.49
CA GLN A 17 21.94 -4.38 -14.58
C GLN A 17 21.52 -5.47 -13.59
N GLU A 18 22.31 -6.50 -13.40
CA GLU A 18 22.07 -7.54 -12.41
C GLU A 18 22.13 -6.98 -10.98
N ASN A 19 23.09 -6.10 -10.68
CA ASN A 19 23.20 -5.45 -9.38
C ASN A 19 22.04 -4.50 -9.11
N GLU A 20 21.66 -3.66 -10.09
CA GLU A 20 20.49 -2.77 -10.03
C GLU A 20 19.23 -3.57 -9.69
N ARG A 21 19.01 -4.65 -10.45
CA ARG A 21 17.84 -5.52 -10.26
C ARG A 21 17.82 -6.18 -8.89
N ASN A 22 18.93 -6.76 -8.47
CA ASN A 22 19.04 -7.42 -7.16
C ASN A 22 18.80 -6.41 -6.01
N TYR A 23 19.37 -5.22 -6.13
CA TYR A 23 19.20 -4.17 -5.14
C TYR A 23 17.73 -3.73 -5.01
N LEU A 24 17.07 -3.47 -6.15
CA LEU A 24 15.66 -3.11 -6.17
C LEU A 24 14.76 -4.24 -5.65
N GLN A 25 15.07 -5.49 -5.94
CA GLN A 25 14.32 -6.62 -5.39
C GLN A 25 14.41 -6.70 -3.86
N VAL A 26 15.60 -6.45 -3.30
CA VAL A 26 15.79 -6.39 -1.83
C VAL A 26 15.05 -5.20 -1.24
N ALA A 27 15.11 -4.04 -1.88
CA ALA A 27 14.41 -2.84 -1.46
C ALA A 27 12.88 -3.03 -1.51
N MET A 28 12.35 -3.61 -2.60
CA MET A 28 10.93 -3.95 -2.73
C MET A 28 10.48 -4.91 -1.65
N LYS A 29 11.28 -5.93 -1.36
CA LYS A 29 10.99 -6.87 -0.26
C LYS A 29 10.90 -6.15 1.09
N THR A 30 11.75 -5.15 1.33
CA THR A 30 11.70 -4.35 2.56
C THR A 30 10.39 -3.55 2.65
N VAL A 31 9.97 -2.92 1.54
CA VAL A 31 8.69 -2.20 1.48
C VAL A 31 7.51 -3.14 1.74
N ARG A 32 7.49 -4.31 1.09
CA ARG A 32 6.44 -5.32 1.32
C ARG A 32 6.41 -5.81 2.76
N ASN A 33 7.55 -6.07 3.36
CA ASN A 33 7.64 -6.45 4.76
C ASN A 33 7.12 -5.33 5.70
N ASP A 34 7.38 -4.06 5.38
CA ASP A 34 6.84 -2.94 6.17
C ASP A 34 5.30 -2.87 6.08
N MET A 35 4.72 -3.12 4.90
CA MET A 35 3.27 -3.23 4.72
C MET A 35 2.70 -4.42 5.51
N GLU A 36 3.30 -5.58 5.38
CA GLU A 36 2.91 -6.79 6.13
C GLU A 36 3.01 -6.59 7.65
N ASN A 37 4.05 -5.92 8.14
CA ASN A 37 4.20 -5.58 9.56
C ASN A 37 3.05 -4.68 10.04
N ARG A 38 2.66 -3.67 9.26
CA ARG A 38 1.54 -2.79 9.59
C ARG A 38 0.23 -3.57 9.67
N MET A 39 -0.02 -4.47 8.71
CA MET A 39 -1.17 -5.37 8.74
C MET A 39 -1.13 -6.34 9.95
N ASP A 40 0.04 -6.83 10.33
CA ASP A 40 0.19 -7.70 11.51
C ASP A 40 -0.02 -6.92 12.83
N GLU A 41 0.39 -5.67 12.91
CA GLU A 41 0.06 -4.78 14.03
C GLU A 41 -1.45 -4.57 14.15
N MET A 42 -2.15 -4.29 13.03
CA MET A 42 -3.62 -4.20 12.99
C MET A 42 -4.25 -5.49 13.47
N ARG A 43 -3.77 -6.63 12.99
CA ARG A 43 -4.26 -7.96 13.39
C ARG A 43 -4.11 -8.19 14.90
N LYS A 44 -2.95 -7.87 15.47
CA LYS A 44 -2.70 -7.97 16.90
C LYS A 44 -3.62 -7.07 17.70
N ALA A 45 -3.79 -5.83 17.27
CA ALA A 45 -4.70 -4.87 17.91
C ALA A 45 -6.15 -5.38 17.90
N GLY A 46 -6.62 -5.90 16.75
CA GLY A 46 -7.94 -6.49 16.61
C GLY A 46 -8.14 -7.72 17.48
N LEU A 47 -7.14 -8.61 17.59
CA LEU A 47 -7.20 -9.78 18.45
C LEU A 47 -7.28 -9.41 19.93
N LEU A 48 -6.49 -8.43 20.38
CA LEU A 48 -6.56 -7.92 21.76
C LEU A 48 -7.94 -7.32 22.05
N PHE A 49 -8.47 -6.51 21.13
CA PHE A 49 -9.79 -5.92 21.24
C PHE A 49 -10.89 -6.98 21.30
N ALA A 50 -10.89 -7.94 20.38
CA ALA A 50 -11.87 -9.03 20.31
C ALA A 50 -11.81 -9.97 21.54
N GLY A 51 -10.64 -10.06 22.17
CA GLY A 51 -10.40 -10.84 23.38
C GLY A 51 -10.79 -10.16 24.67
N ASP A 52 -11.15 -8.87 24.67
CA ASP A 52 -11.51 -8.12 25.87
C ASP A 52 -12.92 -8.52 26.36
N SER A 53 -13.00 -8.91 27.65
CA SER A 53 -14.27 -9.34 28.26
C SER A 53 -15.29 -8.21 28.37
N ASP A 54 -14.85 -6.99 28.48
CA ASP A 54 -15.71 -5.81 28.59
C ASP A 54 -16.33 -5.45 27.24
N ILE A 55 -15.54 -5.63 26.16
CA ILE A 55 -16.04 -5.50 24.78
C ILE A 55 -17.07 -6.59 24.50
N ASN A 56 -16.78 -7.84 24.88
CA ASN A 56 -17.71 -8.97 24.72
C ASN A 56 -19.07 -8.68 25.39
N LYS A 57 -19.08 -8.13 26.62
CA LYS A 57 -20.31 -7.72 27.29
C LYS A 57 -21.01 -6.58 26.56
N ALA A 58 -20.27 -5.56 26.14
CA ALA A 58 -20.80 -4.38 25.47
C ALA A 58 -21.44 -4.70 24.11
N MET A 59 -21.08 -5.82 23.46
CA MET A 59 -21.70 -6.30 22.22
C MET A 59 -23.22 -6.50 22.35
N TYR A 60 -23.72 -6.77 23.54
CA TYR A 60 -25.14 -7.08 23.76
C TYR A 60 -26.00 -5.85 24.06
N ASP A 61 -25.45 -4.85 24.78
CA ASP A 61 -26.31 -3.79 25.36
C ASP A 61 -25.69 -2.39 25.44
N ASP A 62 -24.37 -2.21 25.17
CA ASP A 62 -23.71 -0.92 25.36
C ASP A 62 -22.93 -0.41 24.13
N ARG A 63 -23.70 0.11 23.13
CA ARG A 63 -23.12 0.70 21.92
C ARG A 63 -22.21 1.91 22.20
N ASN A 64 -22.48 2.69 23.27
CA ASN A 64 -21.67 3.83 23.62
C ASN A 64 -20.27 3.39 24.09
N ARG A 65 -20.22 2.31 24.87
CA ARG A 65 -18.95 1.71 25.29
C ARG A 65 -18.14 1.18 24.11
N LEU A 66 -18.80 0.52 23.16
CA LEU A 66 -18.16 0.09 21.91
C LEU A 66 -17.58 1.28 21.13
N ALA A 67 -18.35 2.35 20.93
CA ALA A 67 -17.90 3.55 20.23
C ALA A 67 -16.72 4.21 20.93
N MET A 68 -16.72 4.31 22.27
CA MET A 68 -15.59 4.84 23.04
C MET A 68 -14.35 3.96 22.89
N ALA A 69 -14.50 2.64 22.90
CA ALA A 69 -13.40 1.70 22.74
C ALA A 69 -12.78 1.79 21.34
N LEU A 70 -13.60 1.94 20.28
CA LEU A 70 -13.13 2.17 18.91
C LEU A 70 -12.32 3.48 18.78
N ASN A 71 -12.82 4.57 19.38
CA ASN A 71 -12.12 5.84 19.37
C ASN A 71 -10.78 5.78 20.12
N ASN A 72 -10.70 5.00 21.19
CA ASN A 72 -9.45 4.77 21.91
C ASN A 72 -8.48 3.94 21.06
N LEU A 73 -8.96 2.90 20.39
CA LEU A 73 -8.17 2.09 19.48
C LEU A 73 -7.59 2.94 18.35
N LYS A 74 -8.41 3.74 17.68
CA LYS A 74 -7.97 4.65 16.62
C LYS A 74 -6.93 5.68 17.09
N ARG A 75 -7.06 6.20 18.31
CA ARG A 75 -6.06 7.12 18.89
C ARG A 75 -4.72 6.46 19.20
N ASN A 76 -4.73 5.18 19.56
CA ASN A 76 -3.51 4.43 19.83
C ASN A 76 -2.79 4.00 18.55
N PHE A 77 -3.54 3.85 17.46
CA PHE A 77 -3.05 3.48 16.14
C PHE A 77 -3.50 4.53 15.13
N ASN A 78 -2.74 5.61 15.04
CA ASN A 78 -3.09 6.81 14.28
C ASN A 78 -3.18 6.61 12.75
N TYR A 79 -2.69 5.48 12.25
CA TYR A 79 -2.82 5.07 10.85
C TYR A 79 -4.16 4.37 10.55
N LEU A 80 -4.94 4.00 11.56
CA LEU A 80 -6.28 3.46 11.34
C LEU A 80 -7.23 4.58 10.91
N ASP A 81 -7.71 4.53 9.68
CA ASP A 81 -8.66 5.51 9.16
C ASP A 81 -10.07 5.29 9.68
N TYR A 82 -10.51 4.04 9.71
CA TYR A 82 -11.75 3.69 10.37
C TYR A 82 -11.75 2.28 10.95
N VAL A 83 -12.58 2.13 11.97
CA VAL A 83 -12.79 0.87 12.68
C VAL A 83 -14.28 0.67 12.87
N VAL A 84 -14.75 -0.55 12.63
CA VAL A 84 -16.18 -0.92 12.72
C VAL A 84 -16.34 -2.17 13.55
N ILE A 85 -17.39 -2.22 14.37
CA ILE A 85 -17.87 -3.45 15.00
C ILE A 85 -19.21 -3.82 14.36
N VAL A 86 -19.32 -5.06 13.94
CA VAL A 86 -20.52 -5.63 13.39
C VAL A 86 -21.06 -6.76 14.29
N ASP A 87 -22.39 -6.94 14.28
CA ASP A 87 -23.06 -8.04 14.95
C ASP A 87 -23.01 -9.34 14.13
N ARG A 88 -23.62 -10.39 14.64
CA ARG A 88 -23.69 -11.71 13.98
C ARG A 88 -24.43 -11.67 12.63
N GLU A 89 -25.36 -10.76 12.47
CA GLU A 89 -26.08 -10.50 11.20
C GLU A 89 -25.34 -9.56 10.27
N ASN A 90 -24.08 -9.24 10.60
CA ASN A 90 -23.21 -8.35 9.82
C ASN A 90 -23.78 -6.92 9.68
N ARG A 91 -24.43 -6.40 10.74
CA ARG A 91 -24.92 -5.02 10.86
C ARG A 91 -24.02 -4.23 11.78
N ILE A 92 -23.79 -2.95 11.48
CA ILE A 92 -22.96 -2.08 12.30
C ILE A 92 -23.58 -1.91 13.71
N LEU A 93 -22.80 -2.24 14.74
CA LEU A 93 -23.08 -1.91 16.13
C LEU A 93 -22.42 -0.58 16.53
N ALA A 94 -21.18 -0.35 16.11
CA ALA A 94 -20.43 0.86 16.34
C ALA A 94 -19.44 1.12 15.22
N SER A 95 -19.14 2.40 14.96
CA SER A 95 -18.16 2.85 13.96
C SER A 95 -17.38 4.03 14.51
N SER A 96 -16.10 4.13 14.14
CA SER A 96 -15.24 5.29 14.44
C SER A 96 -15.49 6.48 13.50
N SER A 97 -16.22 6.30 12.40
CA SER A 97 -16.67 7.36 11.50
C SER A 97 -18.20 7.35 11.39
N PRO A 98 -18.87 8.50 11.59
CA PRO A 98 -20.31 8.61 11.43
C PRO A 98 -20.77 8.58 9.96
N TYR A 99 -19.86 8.79 9.01
CA TYR A 99 -20.14 8.87 7.58
C TYR A 99 -19.88 7.56 6.84
N LEU A 100 -19.46 6.52 7.57
CA LEU A 100 -19.19 5.21 6.99
C LEU A 100 -20.46 4.57 6.47
N LEU A 101 -20.42 4.19 5.20
CA LEU A 101 -21.38 3.31 4.57
C LEU A 101 -20.92 1.85 4.73
N TYR A 102 -21.89 0.93 4.69
CA TYR A 102 -21.59 -0.50 4.81
C TYR A 102 -22.58 -1.29 3.93
N PRO A 103 -22.57 -1.02 2.60
CA PRO A 103 -23.56 -1.61 1.70
C PRO A 103 -23.35 -3.11 1.51
N ASP A 104 -24.43 -3.80 1.17
CA ASP A 104 -24.36 -5.20 0.75
C ASP A 104 -23.49 -5.33 -0.50
N GLY A 105 -22.62 -6.35 -0.50
CA GLY A 105 -21.71 -6.62 -1.61
C GLY A 105 -20.38 -5.85 -1.56
N SER A 106 -20.18 -4.91 -0.63
CA SER A 106 -18.85 -4.29 -0.46
C SER A 106 -17.81 -5.31 0.02
N ALA A 107 -16.54 -5.12 -0.42
CA ALA A 107 -15.42 -5.99 -0.01
C ALA A 107 -15.33 -6.11 1.52
N VAL A 108 -15.47 -4.99 2.23
CA VAL A 108 -15.42 -4.94 3.70
C VAL A 108 -16.49 -5.83 4.32
N LYS A 109 -17.74 -5.77 3.80
CA LYS A 109 -18.85 -6.55 4.31
C LYS A 109 -18.71 -8.04 4.00
N ILE A 110 -18.20 -8.39 2.81
CA ILE A 110 -17.92 -9.76 2.40
C ILE A 110 -16.85 -10.38 3.29
N LEU A 111 -15.74 -9.67 3.55
CA LEU A 111 -14.66 -10.14 4.42
C LEU A 111 -15.14 -10.33 5.86
N ALA A 112 -15.99 -9.43 6.37
CA ALA A 112 -16.56 -9.57 7.70
C ALA A 112 -17.47 -10.80 7.79
N ALA A 113 -18.36 -11.01 6.82
CA ALA A 113 -19.21 -12.20 6.75
C ALA A 113 -18.39 -13.50 6.70
N SER A 114 -17.35 -13.53 5.86
CA SER A 114 -16.44 -14.67 5.73
C SER A 114 -15.69 -14.96 7.05
N SER A 115 -15.17 -13.92 7.70
CA SER A 115 -14.49 -14.02 8.99
C SER A 115 -15.39 -14.65 10.05
N MET A 116 -16.63 -14.19 10.14
CA MET A 116 -17.62 -14.71 11.10
C MET A 116 -18.04 -16.14 10.78
N LEU A 117 -18.27 -16.45 9.49
CA LEU A 117 -18.71 -17.78 9.06
C LEU A 117 -17.66 -18.85 9.38
N PHE A 118 -16.40 -18.57 9.09
CA PHE A 118 -15.30 -19.52 9.31
C PHE A 118 -14.65 -19.38 10.68
N GLY A 119 -15.00 -18.36 11.45
CA GLY A 119 -14.40 -18.05 12.74
C GLY A 119 -12.89 -17.77 12.67
N LYS A 120 -12.40 -17.21 11.56
CA LYS A 120 -10.98 -16.95 11.29
C LYS A 120 -10.74 -15.47 11.04
N THR A 121 -9.59 -14.98 11.51
CA THR A 121 -9.11 -13.66 11.15
C THR A 121 -8.78 -13.61 9.67
N HIS A 122 -9.25 -12.57 8.98
CA HIS A 122 -8.86 -12.23 7.61
C HIS A 122 -7.94 -11.01 7.61
N VAL A 123 -6.95 -11.05 6.74
CA VAL A 123 -6.01 -9.94 6.46
C VAL A 123 -5.91 -9.83 4.95
N SER A 124 -6.22 -8.67 4.39
CA SER A 124 -6.25 -8.46 2.95
C SER A 124 -5.93 -7.03 2.58
N GLU A 125 -5.35 -6.84 1.39
CA GLU A 125 -5.30 -5.56 0.69
C GLU A 125 -6.43 -5.56 -0.33
N GLU A 126 -7.23 -4.49 -0.38
CA GLU A 126 -8.39 -4.37 -1.27
C GLU A 126 -8.45 -2.99 -1.93
N VAL A 127 -8.97 -2.92 -3.14
CA VAL A 127 -9.38 -1.66 -3.77
C VAL A 127 -10.89 -1.54 -3.71
N VAL A 128 -11.36 -0.47 -3.08
CA VAL A 128 -12.79 -0.23 -2.84
C VAL A 128 -13.20 1.13 -3.40
N GLY A 129 -14.39 1.22 -3.97
CA GLY A 129 -14.98 2.50 -4.38
C GLY A 129 -15.27 3.38 -3.16
N LEU A 130 -14.87 4.64 -3.18
CA LEU A 130 -15.11 5.55 -2.05
C LEU A 130 -16.61 5.75 -1.76
N GLU A 131 -17.44 5.68 -2.78
CA GLU A 131 -18.90 5.75 -2.67
C GLU A 131 -19.52 4.52 -1.99
N GLU A 132 -18.79 3.41 -1.90
CA GLU A 132 -19.17 2.24 -1.11
C GLU A 132 -18.82 2.39 0.36
N LEU A 133 -17.88 3.29 0.68
CA LEU A 133 -17.35 3.47 2.05
C LEU A 133 -17.91 4.70 2.73
N PHE A 134 -18.07 5.80 2.01
CA PHE A 134 -18.38 7.11 2.60
C PHE A 134 -19.46 7.83 1.81
N THR A 135 -20.24 8.65 2.50
CA THR A 135 -21.14 9.61 1.84
C THR A 135 -20.32 10.67 1.09
N LYS A 136 -20.79 11.07 -0.10
CA LYS A 136 -20.06 12.01 -0.99
C LYS A 136 -19.77 13.38 -0.36
N ASP A 137 -20.55 13.76 0.65
CA ASP A 137 -20.41 15.04 1.37
C ASP A 137 -19.49 14.91 2.61
N SER A 138 -18.84 13.77 2.81
CA SER A 138 -17.96 13.55 3.97
C SER A 138 -16.55 14.05 3.71
N PHE A 139 -15.90 14.47 4.78
CA PHE A 139 -14.48 14.84 4.75
C PHE A 139 -13.60 13.66 4.29
N GLU A 140 -13.94 12.43 4.70
CA GLU A 140 -13.21 11.23 4.33
C GLU A 140 -13.28 10.96 2.83
N TYR A 141 -14.47 11.15 2.20
CA TYR A 141 -14.61 10.99 0.75
C TYR A 141 -13.72 11.97 -0.01
N ASP A 142 -13.71 13.23 0.38
CA ASP A 142 -12.87 14.26 -0.25
C ASP A 142 -11.38 14.00 0.01
N ASN A 143 -11.02 13.62 1.23
CA ASN A 143 -9.62 13.40 1.63
C ASN A 143 -8.98 12.20 0.92
N PHE A 144 -9.75 11.14 0.65
CA PHE A 144 -9.24 9.95 -0.04
C PHE A 144 -9.42 10.01 -1.56
N SER A 145 -10.20 10.96 -2.08
CA SER A 145 -10.31 11.20 -3.52
C SER A 145 -9.01 11.76 -4.08
N ILE A 146 -8.53 11.18 -5.17
CA ILE A 146 -7.29 11.62 -5.82
C ILE A 146 -7.61 12.46 -7.03
N LYS A 147 -7.25 13.74 -7.01
CA LYS A 147 -7.36 14.61 -8.18
C LYS A 147 -6.35 14.17 -9.24
N ILE A 148 -6.85 13.80 -10.43
CA ILE A 148 -5.99 13.37 -11.52
C ILE A 148 -5.33 14.60 -12.16
N LEU A 149 -4.00 14.55 -12.28
CA LEU A 149 -3.22 15.61 -12.95
C LEU A 149 -3.33 15.43 -14.46
N ASN A 150 -4.20 16.22 -15.09
CA ASN A 150 -4.41 16.20 -16.53
C ASN A 150 -3.48 17.20 -17.21
N GLN A 151 -2.92 16.81 -18.38
CA GLN A 151 -2.13 17.70 -19.23
C GLN A 151 -2.98 18.78 -19.91
N PHE A 152 -4.32 18.65 -19.90
CA PHE A 152 -5.23 19.59 -20.55
C PHE A 152 -5.95 20.45 -19.50
N PRO A 153 -5.89 21.80 -19.61
CA PRO A 153 -6.63 22.69 -18.74
C PRO A 153 -8.15 22.54 -18.97
N GLY A 154 -8.92 22.30 -17.94
CA GLY A 154 -10.37 22.46 -17.95
C GLY A 154 -11.21 21.27 -17.47
N ALA A 155 -10.74 20.05 -17.51
CA ALA A 155 -11.44 18.90 -16.91
C ALA A 155 -10.82 18.53 -15.56
N GLN A 156 -11.60 18.67 -14.48
CA GLN A 156 -11.20 18.10 -13.19
C GLN A 156 -11.72 16.67 -13.13
N GLU A 157 -10.80 15.71 -13.18
CA GLU A 157 -11.12 14.30 -13.00
C GLU A 157 -10.60 13.83 -11.63
N TYR A 158 -11.32 12.91 -11.00
CA TYR A 158 -10.94 12.32 -9.73
C TYR A 158 -11.00 10.80 -9.82
N LEU A 159 -10.04 10.16 -9.19
CA LEU A 159 -10.10 8.73 -8.88
C LEU A 159 -10.82 8.57 -7.54
N HIS A 160 -12.01 7.95 -7.57
CA HIS A 160 -12.84 7.66 -6.40
C HIS A 160 -12.69 6.20 -5.97
N LYS A 161 -11.47 5.69 -5.95
CA LYS A 161 -11.12 4.35 -5.46
C LYS A 161 -10.03 4.50 -4.40
N ALA A 162 -10.06 3.66 -3.38
CA ALA A 162 -9.05 3.60 -2.33
C ALA A 162 -8.39 2.23 -2.28
N LEU A 163 -7.06 2.21 -2.15
CA LEU A 163 -6.31 1.03 -1.76
C LEU A 163 -6.26 0.97 -0.23
N MET A 164 -6.65 -0.15 0.33
CA MET A 164 -6.82 -0.29 1.77
C MET A 164 -6.21 -1.59 2.27
N GLY A 165 -5.56 -1.51 3.43
CA GLY A 165 -5.33 -2.66 4.29
C GLY A 165 -6.56 -2.93 5.14
N ILE A 166 -7.09 -4.16 5.11
CA ILE A 166 -8.26 -4.58 5.88
C ILE A 166 -7.90 -5.76 6.76
N VAL A 167 -8.20 -5.63 8.04
CA VAL A 167 -8.11 -6.73 9.00
C VAL A 167 -9.46 -6.95 9.64
N VAL A 168 -9.96 -8.18 9.58
CA VAL A 168 -11.20 -8.59 10.23
C VAL A 168 -10.92 -9.66 11.26
N VAL A 169 -11.35 -9.41 12.50
CA VAL A 169 -11.18 -10.36 13.61
C VAL A 169 -12.56 -10.72 14.17
N PRO A 170 -12.92 -12.01 14.20
CA PRO A 170 -14.21 -12.44 14.78
C PRO A 170 -14.18 -12.24 16.29
N ILE A 171 -15.27 -11.70 16.84
CA ILE A 171 -15.48 -11.54 18.27
C ILE A 171 -16.28 -12.76 18.76
N ARG A 172 -15.80 -13.41 19.84
CA ARG A 172 -16.37 -14.62 20.37
C ARG A 172 -16.86 -14.44 21.79
N ASP A 173 -18.03 -14.97 22.07
CA ASP A 173 -18.55 -15.04 23.45
C ASP A 173 -17.88 -16.17 24.22
N LYS A 174 -17.04 -15.80 25.18
CA LYS A 174 -16.33 -16.75 26.04
C LYS A 174 -17.27 -17.45 27.05
N SER A 175 -18.48 -16.93 27.27
CA SER A 175 -19.49 -17.49 28.20
C SER A 175 -20.43 -18.47 27.52
N ALA A 176 -20.54 -18.45 26.18
CA ALA A 176 -21.44 -19.26 25.38
C ALA A 176 -20.67 -20.09 24.34
N ASP A 177 -20.07 -21.18 24.77
CA ASP A 177 -19.36 -22.17 23.92
C ASP A 177 -18.36 -21.57 22.89
N ASN A 178 -17.89 -20.33 23.14
CA ASN A 178 -16.96 -19.62 22.27
C ASN A 178 -17.55 -19.29 20.87
N ASP A 179 -18.85 -19.12 20.81
CA ASP A 179 -19.60 -18.75 19.60
C ASP A 179 -19.18 -17.40 19.04
N VAL A 180 -19.16 -17.25 17.71
CA VAL A 180 -18.93 -15.98 17.07
C VAL A 180 -20.18 -15.12 17.21
N ILE A 181 -20.05 -13.95 17.86
CA ILE A 181 -21.14 -12.99 18.12
C ILE A 181 -21.05 -11.73 17.26
N GLY A 182 -19.97 -11.58 16.51
CA GLY A 182 -19.73 -10.45 15.62
C GLY A 182 -18.27 -10.41 15.14
N ALA A 183 -17.87 -9.28 14.62
CA ALA A 183 -16.48 -9.04 14.23
C ALA A 183 -16.09 -7.58 14.42
N ILE A 184 -14.77 -7.33 14.61
CA ILE A 184 -14.16 -6.03 14.45
C ILE A 184 -13.45 -5.97 13.11
N VAL A 185 -13.66 -4.88 12.38
CA VAL A 185 -13.00 -4.56 11.11
C VAL A 185 -12.11 -3.34 11.32
N LEU A 186 -10.84 -3.46 10.99
CA LEU A 186 -9.85 -2.38 11.05
C LEU A 186 -9.41 -2.07 9.63
N CYS A 187 -9.37 -0.79 9.28
CA CYS A 187 -9.04 -0.32 7.94
C CYS A 187 -8.01 0.81 7.99
N ASP A 188 -7.02 0.69 7.10
CA ASP A 188 -5.95 1.64 6.83
C ASP A 188 -6.00 2.00 5.34
N VAL A 189 -6.21 3.28 5.01
CA VAL A 189 -6.35 3.78 3.65
C VAL A 189 -5.04 4.38 3.18
N LEU A 190 -4.48 3.82 2.11
CA LEU A 190 -3.18 4.25 1.57
C LEU A 190 -3.25 5.49 0.66
N ASN A 191 -4.45 5.95 0.29
CA ASN A 191 -4.61 7.17 -0.50
C ASN A 191 -4.14 8.40 0.30
N ASN A 192 -3.27 9.21 -0.32
CA ASN A 192 -2.66 10.38 0.33
C ASN A 192 -1.81 10.06 1.58
N ASP A 193 -1.58 8.76 1.89
CA ASP A 193 -0.69 8.36 2.98
C ASP A 193 0.75 8.22 2.47
N ASN A 194 1.62 9.14 2.87
CA ASN A 194 3.02 9.13 2.48
C ASN A 194 3.92 8.37 3.47
N TYR A 195 3.37 7.71 4.48
CA TYR A 195 4.17 7.04 5.52
C TYR A 195 5.22 6.09 4.95
N PHE A 196 4.81 5.17 4.05
CA PHE A 196 5.73 4.21 3.46
C PHE A 196 6.74 4.89 2.52
N ALA A 197 6.28 5.87 1.74
CA ALA A 197 7.13 6.61 0.81
C ALA A 197 8.19 7.45 1.54
N GLU A 198 7.81 8.16 2.60
CA GLU A 198 8.74 8.93 3.42
C GLU A 198 9.69 8.03 4.21
N ARG A 199 9.21 6.89 4.72
CA ARG A 199 10.06 5.91 5.41
C ARG A 199 11.10 5.32 4.48
N TYR A 200 10.71 5.02 3.24
CA TYR A 200 11.61 4.50 2.22
C TYR A 200 12.68 5.53 1.87
N SER A 201 12.32 6.80 1.57
CA SER A 201 13.25 7.85 1.20
C SER A 201 14.22 8.23 2.31
N ARG A 202 13.82 8.16 3.58
CA ARG A 202 14.74 8.40 4.72
C ARG A 202 15.87 7.38 4.80
N ASN A 203 15.65 6.18 4.30
CA ASN A 203 16.67 5.13 4.29
C ASN A 203 17.52 5.14 3.02
N MET A 204 17.04 5.80 1.97
CA MET A 204 17.65 5.84 0.65
C MET A 204 17.48 7.22 0.02
N ASP A 205 18.49 8.07 0.13
CA ASP A 205 18.47 9.43 -0.44
C ASP A 205 18.07 9.42 -1.92
N ASN A 206 17.26 10.39 -2.33
CA ASN A 206 16.74 10.58 -3.69
C ASN A 206 16.02 9.36 -4.29
N SER A 207 15.58 8.42 -3.45
CA SER A 207 14.75 7.31 -3.89
C SER A 207 13.28 7.66 -3.82
N PHE A 208 12.47 7.06 -4.67
CA PHE A 208 11.05 7.22 -4.63
C PHE A 208 10.30 5.91 -4.37
N LEU A 209 9.12 6.04 -3.78
CA LEU A 209 8.11 5.01 -3.68
C LEU A 209 6.76 5.60 -4.06
N ALA A 210 5.98 4.86 -4.83
CA ALA A 210 4.62 5.24 -5.19
C ALA A 210 3.69 4.04 -5.14
N PHE A 211 2.44 4.26 -4.70
CA PHE A 211 1.33 3.34 -4.90
C PHE A 211 0.43 3.86 -6.03
N SER A 212 -0.10 2.96 -6.85
CA SER A 212 -0.95 3.32 -7.98
C SER A 212 -2.16 2.40 -8.11
N ILE A 213 -3.32 2.97 -8.42
CA ILE A 213 -4.55 2.26 -8.83
C ILE A 213 -4.88 2.69 -10.25
N ASP A 214 -5.16 1.76 -11.15
CA ASP A 214 -5.49 2.04 -12.56
C ASP A 214 -4.45 2.96 -13.23
N GLY A 215 -3.18 2.84 -12.85
CA GLY A 215 -2.09 3.67 -13.35
C GLY A 215 -2.05 5.10 -12.81
N ILE A 216 -2.90 5.47 -11.84
CA ILE A 216 -2.88 6.77 -11.16
C ILE A 216 -2.18 6.62 -9.81
N ARG A 217 -1.18 7.45 -9.54
CA ARG A 217 -0.48 7.46 -8.26
C ARG A 217 -1.38 8.00 -7.15
N ILE A 218 -1.60 7.20 -6.12
CA ILE A 218 -2.47 7.52 -4.97
C ILE A 218 -1.68 7.97 -3.74
N ALA A 219 -0.42 7.57 -3.64
CA ALA A 219 0.55 8.01 -2.64
C ALA A 219 1.95 7.99 -3.26
N SER A 220 2.79 8.99 -2.95
CA SER A 220 4.13 9.10 -3.52
C SER A 220 4.96 10.15 -2.79
N ASN A 221 6.27 9.92 -2.68
CA ASN A 221 7.23 10.94 -2.26
C ASN A 221 7.96 11.60 -3.44
N ILE A 222 7.61 11.28 -4.69
CA ILE A 222 8.16 11.97 -5.85
C ILE A 222 7.69 13.43 -5.78
N GLN A 223 8.61 14.37 -5.85
CA GLN A 223 8.35 15.80 -5.89
C GLN A 223 8.93 16.37 -7.18
N THR A 224 8.24 17.32 -7.77
CA THR A 224 8.78 18.14 -8.88
C THR A 224 9.58 19.30 -8.33
N ASP A 225 10.35 19.99 -9.18
CA ASP A 225 11.01 21.27 -8.88
C ASP A 225 10.05 22.31 -8.26
N THR A 226 8.78 22.25 -8.58
CA THR A 226 7.73 23.09 -8.00
C THR A 226 7.23 22.61 -6.64
N LYS A 227 7.83 21.56 -6.06
CA LYS A 227 7.41 20.91 -4.81
C LYS A 227 5.96 20.37 -4.83
N SER A 228 5.39 20.15 -6.02
CA SER A 228 4.12 19.48 -6.14
C SER A 228 4.32 17.96 -6.08
N ASN A 229 3.54 17.30 -5.22
CA ASN A 229 3.52 15.84 -5.16
C ASN A 229 3.05 15.24 -6.48
N PHE A 230 3.63 14.13 -6.89
CA PHE A 230 3.21 13.34 -8.05
C PHE A 230 1.91 12.55 -7.81
N VAL A 231 1.28 12.70 -6.66
CA VAL A 231 -0.05 12.12 -6.39
C VAL A 231 -1.04 12.64 -7.42
N GLY A 232 -1.80 11.75 -8.03
CA GLY A 232 -2.69 12.04 -9.14
C GLY A 232 -2.04 11.99 -10.53
N SER A 233 -0.72 11.90 -10.62
CA SER A 233 -0.05 11.71 -11.91
C SER A 233 -0.22 10.27 -12.42
N ARG A 234 -0.12 10.12 -13.74
CA ARG A 234 -0.16 8.79 -14.37
C ARG A 234 1.22 8.13 -14.31
N ALA A 235 1.24 6.85 -13.99
CA ALA A 235 2.41 6.01 -14.22
C ALA A 235 2.72 5.93 -15.73
N PRO A 236 3.97 5.71 -16.15
CA PRO A 236 4.31 5.54 -17.57
C PRO A 236 3.45 4.44 -18.20
N HIS A 237 2.93 4.69 -19.41
CA HIS A 237 2.04 3.77 -20.13
C HIS A 237 2.68 2.38 -20.33
N GLU A 238 3.99 2.35 -20.46
CA GLU A 238 4.77 1.11 -20.63
C GLU A 238 4.66 0.19 -19.42
N THR A 239 4.64 0.75 -18.20
CA THR A 239 4.50 0.00 -16.95
C THR A 239 3.22 -0.84 -16.94
N GLY A 240 2.07 -0.27 -17.35
CA GLY A 240 0.79 -0.98 -17.41
C GLY A 240 0.83 -2.19 -18.35
N LYS A 241 1.41 -2.01 -19.53
CA LYS A 241 1.49 -3.05 -20.56
C LYS A 241 2.35 -4.24 -20.17
N TYR A 242 3.52 -3.99 -19.55
CA TYR A 242 4.42 -5.07 -19.13
C TYR A 242 3.96 -5.77 -17.86
N LEU A 243 3.17 -5.09 -17.02
CA LEU A 243 2.55 -5.72 -15.85
C LEU A 243 1.33 -6.58 -16.19
N GLU A 244 0.81 -6.57 -17.42
CA GLU A 244 -0.29 -7.49 -17.81
C GLU A 244 0.12 -8.96 -17.66
N ASP A 245 1.33 -9.30 -18.09
CA ASP A 245 1.82 -10.69 -18.11
C ASP A 245 2.67 -11.05 -16.88
N ASP A 246 3.43 -10.09 -16.31
CA ASP A 246 4.37 -10.33 -15.23
C ASP A 246 3.90 -9.70 -13.89
N LYS A 247 4.32 -10.32 -12.77
CA LYS A 247 4.08 -9.78 -11.41
C LYS A 247 4.97 -8.57 -11.10
N GLN A 248 6.07 -8.41 -11.81
CA GLN A 248 7.06 -7.36 -11.62
C GLN A 248 7.52 -6.79 -12.96
N TYR A 249 7.75 -5.49 -13.01
CA TYR A 249 8.36 -4.80 -14.14
C TYR A 249 9.56 -3.99 -13.69
N PHE A 250 10.68 -4.14 -14.39
CA PHE A 250 11.94 -3.42 -14.16
C PHE A 250 12.23 -2.51 -15.34
N GLY A 251 12.58 -1.24 -15.07
CA GLY A 251 12.84 -0.25 -16.12
C GLY A 251 13.68 0.92 -15.67
N LYS A 252 13.79 1.92 -16.55
CA LYS A 252 14.42 3.21 -16.28
C LYS A 252 13.43 4.32 -16.60
N VAL A 253 13.44 5.37 -15.78
CA VAL A 253 12.60 6.56 -15.95
C VAL A 253 13.42 7.80 -15.60
N ASP A 254 13.18 8.87 -16.34
CA ASP A 254 13.71 10.19 -16.03
C ASP A 254 12.74 10.89 -15.06
N VAL A 255 13.28 11.33 -13.93
CA VAL A 255 12.55 12.13 -12.92
C VAL A 255 13.38 13.37 -12.64
N ASP A 256 12.91 14.53 -13.08
CA ASP A 256 13.60 15.83 -12.93
C ASP A 256 15.06 15.81 -13.43
N ASP A 257 15.26 15.38 -14.68
CA ASP A 257 16.58 15.25 -15.35
C ASP A 257 17.54 14.24 -14.68
N GLU A 258 17.05 13.41 -13.76
CA GLU A 258 17.82 12.34 -13.13
C GLU A 258 17.25 10.97 -13.54
N ILE A 259 18.09 10.11 -14.11
CA ILE A 259 17.70 8.75 -14.49
C ILE A 259 17.58 7.88 -13.23
N HIS A 260 16.39 7.32 -13.03
CA HIS A 260 16.15 6.34 -11.97
C HIS A 260 15.92 4.95 -12.58
N VAL A 261 16.53 3.96 -11.98
CA VAL A 261 16.16 2.56 -12.17
C VAL A 261 15.01 2.25 -11.24
N PHE A 262 13.96 1.58 -11.76
CA PHE A 262 12.78 1.31 -10.96
C PHE A 262 12.29 -0.12 -11.09
N LEU A 263 11.55 -0.56 -10.08
CA LEU A 263 10.86 -1.84 -10.02
C LEU A 263 9.42 -1.60 -9.58
N ASP A 264 8.48 -2.01 -10.42
CA ASP A 264 7.06 -2.05 -10.11
C ASP A 264 6.62 -3.47 -9.81
N GLN A 265 5.76 -3.63 -8.80
CA GLN A 265 5.20 -4.91 -8.39
C GLN A 265 3.70 -4.81 -8.17
N LYS A 266 2.95 -5.81 -8.67
CA LYS A 266 1.51 -5.93 -8.42
C LYS A 266 1.20 -6.19 -6.95
N ILE A 267 0.11 -5.59 -6.49
CA ILE A 267 -0.56 -5.88 -5.23
C ILE A 267 -1.80 -6.70 -5.56
N PHE A 268 -2.04 -7.78 -4.81
CA PHE A 268 -3.14 -8.70 -5.03
C PHE A 268 -4.12 -8.65 -3.87
N ASN A 269 -5.42 -8.80 -4.17
CA ASN A 269 -6.47 -8.89 -3.17
C ASN A 269 -6.62 -10.31 -2.59
N SER A 270 -7.62 -10.49 -1.72
CA SER A 270 -7.96 -11.77 -1.09
C SER A 270 -8.37 -12.88 -2.08
N ALA A 271 -8.75 -12.51 -3.31
CA ALA A 271 -9.10 -13.43 -4.40
C ALA A 271 -7.92 -13.72 -5.36
N ASP A 272 -6.69 -13.27 -5.02
CA ASP A 272 -5.49 -13.34 -5.87
C ASP A 272 -5.64 -12.56 -7.21
N GLU A 273 -6.45 -11.50 -7.20
CA GLU A 273 -6.61 -10.60 -8.34
C GLU A 273 -5.68 -9.39 -8.20
N PRO A 274 -4.99 -8.95 -9.27
CA PRO A 274 -4.15 -7.75 -9.22
C PRO A 274 -5.04 -6.50 -9.14
N ILE A 275 -4.86 -5.71 -8.07
CA ILE A 275 -5.70 -4.55 -7.76
C ILE A 275 -4.97 -3.21 -7.80
N ALA A 276 -3.66 -3.23 -7.58
CA ALA A 276 -2.82 -2.03 -7.50
C ALA A 276 -1.37 -2.37 -7.83
N VAL A 277 -0.53 -1.34 -7.85
CA VAL A 277 0.91 -1.47 -8.09
C VAL A 277 1.66 -0.66 -7.03
N VAL A 278 2.72 -1.24 -6.47
CA VAL A 278 3.75 -0.53 -5.72
C VAL A 278 5.00 -0.41 -6.57
N GLY A 279 5.51 0.80 -6.75
CA GLY A 279 6.73 1.11 -7.49
C GLY A 279 7.78 1.74 -6.60
N ILE A 280 9.02 1.33 -6.76
CA ILE A 280 10.19 1.95 -6.13
C ILE A 280 11.20 2.33 -7.19
N GLY A 281 11.91 3.46 -7.00
CA GLY A 281 12.97 3.90 -7.88
C GLY A 281 14.16 4.45 -7.13
N ILE A 282 15.34 4.30 -7.73
CA ILE A 282 16.61 4.71 -7.14
C ILE A 282 17.46 5.36 -8.24
N PRO A 283 18.14 6.49 -7.96
CA PRO A 283 19.02 7.12 -8.93
C PRO A 283 20.05 6.15 -9.49
N GLU A 284 20.18 6.11 -10.82
CA GLU A 284 21.15 5.24 -11.51
C GLU A 284 22.59 5.55 -11.11
N GLU A 285 22.90 6.81 -10.82
CA GLU A 285 24.24 7.23 -10.41
C GLU A 285 24.76 6.50 -9.16
N LYS A 286 23.85 6.05 -8.25
CA LYS A 286 24.23 5.26 -7.08
C LYS A 286 24.90 3.92 -7.45
N PHE A 287 24.60 3.40 -8.62
CA PHE A 287 25.21 2.16 -9.13
C PHE A 287 26.50 2.42 -9.95
N SER A 288 26.62 3.58 -10.58
CA SER A 288 27.77 3.94 -11.39
C SER A 288 29.06 4.08 -10.57
N GLY A 289 28.98 4.53 -9.32
CA GLY A 289 30.12 4.66 -8.41
C GLY A 289 30.82 3.33 -8.10
N ILE A 290 30.08 2.25 -8.04
CA ILE A 290 30.61 0.89 -7.81
C ILE A 290 31.45 0.43 -9.01
N VAL A 291 31.02 0.81 -10.20
CA VAL A 291 31.65 0.39 -11.46
C VAL A 291 32.86 1.27 -11.81
N SER A 292 32.77 2.57 -11.60
CA SER A 292 33.87 3.51 -11.86
C SER A 292 35.15 3.13 -11.11
N ASN A 293 35.06 2.68 -9.89
CA ASN A 293 36.20 2.24 -9.13
C ASN A 293 36.79 0.93 -9.69
N ASN A 294 35.94 -0.03 -10.07
CA ASN A 294 36.40 -1.30 -10.66
C ASN A 294 36.99 -1.08 -12.06
N TYR A 295 36.45 -0.15 -12.86
CA TYR A 295 36.96 0.17 -14.19
C TYR A 295 38.37 0.76 -14.13
N LYS A 296 38.66 1.61 -13.15
CA LYS A 296 40.03 2.18 -12.94
C LYS A 296 41.05 1.09 -12.59
N TYR A 297 40.66 0.08 -11.82
CA TYR A 297 41.56 -1.04 -11.48
C TYR A 297 41.79 -1.95 -12.68
N VAL A 298 40.78 -2.24 -13.49
CA VAL A 298 40.91 -3.09 -14.68
C VAL A 298 41.73 -2.39 -15.77
N LEU A 299 41.47 -1.11 -16.05
CA LEU A 299 42.30 -0.32 -16.98
C LEU A 299 43.74 -0.19 -16.49
N GLY A 300 43.98 0.00 -15.19
CA GLY A 300 45.31 0.04 -14.62
C GLY A 300 46.12 -1.26 -14.83
N LEU A 301 45.44 -2.41 -14.84
CA LEU A 301 46.04 -3.72 -15.13
C LEU A 301 46.40 -3.92 -16.61
N PHE A 302 45.75 -3.21 -17.54
CA PHE A 302 46.05 -3.28 -18.97
C PHE A 302 47.19 -2.33 -19.43
N PHE A 303 47.61 -1.38 -18.56
CA PHE A 303 48.68 -0.44 -18.82
C PHE A 303 49.95 -0.79 -18.05
N LEU A 304 50.00 -1.87 -17.31
CA LEU A 304 51.18 -2.53 -16.72
C LEU A 304 51.63 -3.71 -17.58
#